data_2f78ffc0ac1bf9653a011a592323d57a
#
_entry.id   2f78ffc0ac1bf9653a011a592323d57a
#
_cell.length_a   1.000
_cell.length_b   1.000
_cell.length_c   1.000
_cell.angle_alpha   90.00
_cell.angle_beta   90.00
_cell.angle_gamma   90.00
#
_symmetry.space_group_name_H-M   'P 1'
#
loop_
_entity.id
_entity.type
_entity.pdbx_description
1 polymer ?
#
loop_
_entity_poly.entity_id
_entity_poly.type
_entity_poly.pdbx_seq_one_letter_code
_entity_poly.pdbx_strand_id
1 'polypeptide(L)'
;MGLLSRSRPAARTEPAPRDVEALEELVTALLEATDEPSTWRITVETLVRSYGYEYGAVWLPDRAQGTPEIAFATGSIVDQVRAAPTGMVTRAAQSRQAIYTGDLADVRDDPRAAEAVRAGMVAASVVPVVRDGRVLAVFEYYSPYHFHVDESRTQKWNAIVRIAELARNQVLSAAELRQDAKDRAAVTEIVSALGHSTDSQAAIKSALDNVRNSFGWAYGSYWEVEERPGGPVLVFRLESGSAGPEFREVTLAATFAEGVGLSGRAWKARDLVFVADLAELTDCVRAPAAQRAGVRSGVCFPIESGGRVVGTMDFFTTDRISLSDSRASALRNVQQLVSQRLDIVRAGEAAERNGRMLLESIGRLRETSSDAAGVAQEAVNRASTMTGEIDTLNQASAAIGDVIKIISSIADQTNLLALNATIEAARAGDVGKGFAVVAGEVKDLARETAAATQKVADQIAGIQDSARSVSAGIHTTSETIGQMDAVQSRITAILEDQAHLAQLLNER
;
A
#
# COMPACT_ATOMS: atom_id res chain seq x y z
N MET A 1 22.05 -28.26 94.26
CA MET A 1 22.26 -27.57 92.99
C MET A 1 21.59 -28.41 91.92
N GLY A 2 20.35 -28.04 91.55
CA GLY A 2 19.57 -28.82 90.65
C GLY A 2 19.82 -28.48 89.19
N LEU A 3 20.15 -29.50 88.42
CA LEU A 3 20.17 -29.43 86.96
C LEU A 3 18.78 -29.49 86.44
N LEU A 4 18.25 -28.35 85.96
CA LEU A 4 16.98 -28.30 85.21
C LEU A 4 17.24 -28.92 83.85
N SER A 5 16.80 -30.18 83.69
CA SER A 5 16.60 -30.88 82.44
C SER A 5 15.52 -30.09 81.62
N ARG A 6 15.94 -29.36 80.56
CA ARG A 6 15.03 -28.85 79.55
C ARG A 6 14.51 -30.08 78.78
N SER A 7 13.27 -30.47 79.08
CA SER A 7 12.56 -31.43 78.28
C SER A 7 12.43 -30.90 76.84
N ARG A 8 12.96 -31.62 75.85
CA ARG A 8 12.66 -31.44 74.43
C ARG A 8 11.12 -31.55 74.28
N PRO A 9 10.50 -30.64 73.55
CA PRO A 9 9.08 -30.82 73.23
C PRO A 9 8.91 -32.17 72.49
N ALA A 10 7.86 -32.90 72.88
CA ALA A 10 7.52 -34.18 72.23
C ALA A 10 7.43 -34.00 70.73
N ALA A 11 8.13 -34.83 69.97
CA ALA A 11 8.10 -34.83 68.52
C ALA A 11 6.63 -35.02 68.06
N ARG A 12 6.09 -34.02 67.36
CA ARG A 12 4.79 -34.17 66.70
C ARG A 12 4.94 -35.20 65.58
N THR A 13 4.11 -36.27 65.61
CA THR A 13 4.12 -37.30 64.59
C THR A 13 3.46 -36.79 63.32
N GLU A 14 4.06 -37.04 62.16
CA GLU A 14 3.45 -36.74 60.84
C GLU A 14 2.05 -37.39 60.75
N PRO A 15 1.01 -36.64 60.32
CA PRO A 15 -0.29 -37.24 60.01
C PRO A 15 -0.14 -38.37 59.01
N ALA A 16 -1.04 -39.38 59.04
CA ALA A 16 -1.01 -40.45 58.04
C ALA A 16 -0.99 -39.89 56.61
N PRO A 17 -0.17 -40.43 55.71
CA PRO A 17 0.00 -39.87 54.38
C PRO A 17 -1.32 -39.94 53.60
N ARG A 18 -1.83 -38.75 53.19
CA ARG A 18 -3.00 -38.59 52.31
C ARG A 18 -2.55 -38.34 50.88
N ASP A 19 -1.64 -39.16 50.38
CA ASP A 19 -0.95 -38.86 49.11
C ASP A 19 -1.89 -38.92 47.91
N VAL A 20 -2.87 -39.83 47.90
CA VAL A 20 -3.84 -39.95 46.81
C VAL A 20 -4.82 -38.76 46.82
N GLU A 21 -5.38 -38.45 48.00
CA GLU A 21 -6.34 -37.35 48.16
C GLU A 21 -5.66 -36.00 47.84
N ALA A 22 -4.41 -35.77 48.24
CA ALA A 22 -3.67 -34.55 47.97
C ALA A 22 -3.36 -34.39 46.47
N LEU A 23 -3.04 -35.49 45.77
CA LEU A 23 -2.85 -35.46 44.31
C LEU A 23 -4.18 -35.20 43.57
N GLU A 24 -5.29 -35.80 44.02
CA GLU A 24 -6.61 -35.56 43.46
C GLU A 24 -7.05 -34.10 43.66
N GLU A 25 -6.88 -33.54 44.88
CA GLU A 25 -7.11 -32.13 45.19
C GLU A 25 -6.25 -31.22 44.30
N LEU A 26 -4.97 -31.57 44.11
CA LEU A 26 -4.05 -30.79 43.27
C LEU A 26 -4.51 -30.76 41.79
N VAL A 27 -4.83 -31.92 41.22
CA VAL A 27 -5.31 -32.06 39.85
C VAL A 27 -6.59 -31.24 39.66
N THR A 28 -7.55 -31.36 40.61
CA THR A 28 -8.82 -30.64 40.57
C THR A 28 -8.62 -29.11 40.66
N ALA A 29 -7.79 -28.67 41.60
CA ALA A 29 -7.51 -27.24 41.76
C ALA A 29 -6.79 -26.64 40.53
N LEU A 30 -5.88 -27.39 39.90
CA LEU A 30 -5.16 -26.95 38.70
C LEU A 30 -6.04 -26.77 37.44
N LEU A 31 -7.25 -27.34 37.41
CA LEU A 31 -8.22 -27.04 36.33
C LEU A 31 -8.69 -25.60 36.34
N GLU A 32 -8.57 -24.88 37.47
CA GLU A 32 -8.91 -23.46 37.60
C GLU A 32 -7.75 -22.52 37.18
N ALA A 33 -6.56 -23.06 36.88
CA ALA A 33 -5.42 -22.25 36.47
C ALA A 33 -5.68 -21.60 35.10
N THR A 34 -5.45 -20.29 35.00
CA THR A 34 -5.69 -19.50 33.79
C THR A 34 -4.39 -19.02 33.12
N ASP A 35 -3.30 -18.99 33.88
CA ASP A 35 -1.97 -18.54 33.46
C ASP A 35 -0.85 -19.28 34.24
N GLU A 36 0.40 -19.06 33.85
CA GLU A 36 1.55 -19.69 34.49
C GLU A 36 1.67 -19.28 35.98
N PRO A 37 1.54 -18.01 36.39
CA PRO A 37 1.58 -17.63 37.81
C PRO A 37 0.49 -18.31 38.65
N SER A 38 -0.73 -18.40 38.14
CA SER A 38 -1.83 -19.09 38.87
C SER A 38 -1.57 -20.58 39.03
N THR A 39 -0.94 -21.23 38.03
CA THR A 39 -0.54 -22.65 38.14
C THR A 39 0.41 -22.87 39.30
N TRP A 40 1.43 -22.05 39.42
CA TRP A 40 2.40 -22.15 40.52
C TRP A 40 1.76 -21.82 41.88
N ARG A 41 0.96 -20.76 41.97
CA ARG A 41 0.26 -20.38 43.18
C ARG A 41 -0.67 -21.49 43.67
N ILE A 42 -1.54 -22.01 42.79
CA ILE A 42 -2.49 -23.08 43.13
C ILE A 42 -1.75 -24.33 43.62
N THR A 43 -0.62 -24.67 42.96
CA THR A 43 0.20 -25.82 43.40
C THR A 43 0.69 -25.63 44.85
N VAL A 44 1.26 -24.46 45.17
CA VAL A 44 1.79 -24.18 46.50
C VAL A 44 0.68 -24.17 47.56
N GLU A 45 -0.45 -23.43 47.31
CA GLU A 45 -1.57 -23.36 48.25
C GLU A 45 -2.20 -24.70 48.55
N THR A 46 -2.41 -25.54 47.49
CA THR A 46 -3.02 -26.85 47.65
C THR A 46 -2.12 -27.75 48.47
N LEU A 47 -0.83 -27.80 48.18
CA LEU A 47 0.09 -28.67 48.92
C LEU A 47 0.29 -28.26 50.38
N VAL A 48 0.33 -26.95 50.66
CA VAL A 48 0.36 -26.42 52.03
C VAL A 48 -0.86 -26.92 52.80
N ARG A 49 -2.04 -26.81 52.22
CA ARG A 49 -3.28 -27.24 52.87
C ARG A 49 -3.38 -28.80 53.01
N SER A 50 -3.11 -29.55 51.94
CA SER A 50 -3.33 -30.99 51.91
C SER A 50 -2.32 -31.76 52.74
N TYR A 51 -1.05 -31.28 52.84
CA TYR A 51 0.00 -31.93 53.61
C TYR A 51 0.24 -31.29 55.00
N GLY A 52 -0.48 -30.19 55.32
CA GLY A 52 -0.30 -29.52 56.61
C GLY A 52 1.05 -28.86 56.77
N TYR A 53 1.65 -28.36 55.67
CA TYR A 53 2.84 -27.51 55.76
C TYR A 53 2.47 -26.14 56.34
N GLU A 54 3.31 -25.59 57.17
CA GLU A 54 3.16 -24.23 57.72
C GLU A 54 3.75 -23.13 56.86
N TYR A 55 4.44 -23.54 55.78
CA TYR A 55 4.98 -22.66 54.77
C TYR A 55 5.11 -23.34 53.43
N GLY A 56 4.80 -22.63 52.38
CA GLY A 56 5.08 -23.00 51.00
C GLY A 56 5.38 -21.78 50.13
N ALA A 57 6.36 -21.91 49.26
CA ALA A 57 6.74 -20.88 48.33
C ALA A 57 7.09 -21.44 46.95
N VAL A 58 6.90 -20.63 45.91
CA VAL A 58 7.47 -20.85 44.60
C VAL A 58 8.45 -19.73 44.29
N TRP A 59 9.62 -20.13 43.82
CA TRP A 59 10.70 -19.27 43.40
C TRP A 59 10.90 -19.40 41.90
N LEU A 60 11.03 -18.27 41.21
CA LEU A 60 11.33 -18.25 39.78
C LEU A 60 12.78 -17.81 39.58
N PRO A 61 13.48 -18.39 38.58
CA PRO A 61 14.83 -17.94 38.24
C PRO A 61 14.78 -16.50 37.70
N ASP A 62 15.56 -15.58 38.26
CA ASP A 62 15.75 -14.27 37.70
C ASP A 62 16.48 -14.38 36.34
N ARG A 63 15.89 -13.78 35.30
CA ARG A 63 16.48 -13.76 33.94
C ARG A 63 17.79 -12.97 33.85
N ALA A 64 18.01 -12.01 34.76
CA ALA A 64 19.15 -11.11 34.70
C ALA A 64 20.31 -11.51 35.64
N GLN A 65 20.02 -12.03 36.84
CA GLN A 65 21.01 -12.27 37.89
C GLN A 65 21.24 -13.75 38.23
N GLY A 66 20.40 -14.64 37.74
CA GLY A 66 20.52 -16.10 37.96
C GLY A 66 20.15 -16.58 39.36
N THR A 67 19.81 -15.65 40.30
CA THR A 67 19.36 -15.97 41.67
C THR A 67 17.84 -16.09 41.67
N PRO A 68 17.24 -17.18 42.24
CA PRO A 68 15.78 -17.31 42.31
C PRO A 68 15.16 -16.23 43.19
N GLU A 69 13.98 -15.69 42.72
CA GLU A 69 13.18 -14.75 43.47
C GLU A 69 11.83 -15.36 43.85
N ILE A 70 11.25 -14.93 44.99
CA ILE A 70 9.94 -15.39 45.45
C ILE A 70 8.87 -14.80 44.54
N ALA A 71 8.17 -15.65 43.78
CA ALA A 71 7.00 -15.26 43.02
C ALA A 71 5.71 -15.33 43.87
N PHE A 72 5.63 -16.30 44.76
CA PHE A 72 4.49 -16.45 45.66
C PHE A 72 4.91 -17.22 46.91
N ALA A 73 4.34 -16.87 48.07
CA ALA A 73 4.50 -17.59 49.31
C ALA A 73 3.23 -17.53 50.16
N THR A 74 2.94 -18.62 50.89
CA THR A 74 1.79 -18.74 51.79
C THR A 74 2.15 -19.55 53.07
N GLY A 75 1.38 -19.39 54.10
CA GLY A 75 1.55 -20.11 55.41
C GLY A 75 1.78 -19.17 56.58
N SER A 76 1.86 -19.76 57.80
CA SER A 76 1.91 -19.02 59.05
C SER A 76 3.22 -18.33 59.34
N ILE A 77 4.35 -18.75 58.72
CA ILE A 77 5.69 -18.28 58.95
C ILE A 77 6.29 -17.43 57.84
N VAL A 78 5.46 -16.98 56.87
CA VAL A 78 5.92 -16.20 55.69
C VAL A 78 6.78 -15.01 56.08
N ASP A 79 6.27 -14.19 57.04
CA ASP A 79 6.98 -12.94 57.42
C ASP A 79 8.30 -13.20 58.12
N GLN A 80 8.43 -14.35 58.85
CA GLN A 80 9.68 -14.71 59.55
C GLN A 80 10.78 -15.16 58.56
N VAL A 81 10.42 -15.90 57.51
CA VAL A 81 11.42 -16.46 56.61
C VAL A 81 11.68 -15.63 55.34
N ARG A 82 10.77 -14.68 55.02
CA ARG A 82 10.80 -13.95 53.75
C ARG A 82 12.11 -13.19 53.49
N ALA A 83 12.66 -12.54 54.51
CA ALA A 83 13.87 -11.71 54.40
C ALA A 83 15.16 -12.50 54.45
N ALA A 84 15.11 -13.80 54.78
CA ALA A 84 16.31 -14.61 54.95
C ALA A 84 16.88 -15.05 53.59
N PRO A 85 18.21 -15.09 53.42
CA PRO A 85 18.89 -15.54 52.19
C PRO A 85 18.49 -16.95 51.79
N THR A 86 18.54 -17.24 50.47
CA THR A 86 18.00 -18.44 49.81
C THR A 86 19.04 -19.57 49.70
N GLY A 87 19.50 -20.19 50.82
CA GLY A 87 20.54 -21.23 50.79
C GLY A 87 20.11 -22.51 50.06
N MET A 88 19.14 -23.26 50.59
CA MET A 88 18.67 -24.51 49.97
C MET A 88 18.03 -24.30 48.60
N VAL A 89 17.26 -23.23 48.40
CA VAL A 89 16.64 -22.92 47.12
C VAL A 89 17.70 -22.69 46.03
N THR A 90 18.72 -21.90 46.31
CA THR A 90 19.81 -21.65 45.38
C THR A 90 20.58 -22.94 45.06
N ARG A 91 20.86 -23.79 46.04
CA ARG A 91 21.52 -25.09 45.82
C ARG A 91 20.67 -26.02 44.96
N ALA A 92 19.36 -26.12 45.25
CA ALA A 92 18.44 -26.94 44.45
C ALA A 92 18.36 -26.44 43.00
N ALA A 93 18.30 -25.12 42.78
CA ALA A 93 18.32 -24.52 41.46
C ALA A 93 19.59 -24.83 40.67
N GLN A 94 20.76 -24.69 41.32
CA GLN A 94 22.08 -24.93 40.70
C GLN A 94 22.32 -26.42 40.42
N SER A 95 22.02 -27.31 41.40
CA SER A 95 22.22 -28.74 41.24
C SER A 95 21.15 -29.40 40.38
N ARG A 96 20.00 -28.76 40.21
CA ARG A 96 18.76 -29.29 39.55
C ARG A 96 18.27 -30.54 40.25
N GLN A 97 18.55 -30.72 41.55
CA GLN A 97 18.13 -31.85 42.35
C GLN A 97 17.33 -31.38 43.55
N ALA A 98 16.35 -32.19 43.94
CA ALA A 98 15.56 -31.92 45.11
C ALA A 98 16.39 -32.09 46.38
N ILE A 99 16.16 -31.24 47.38
CA ILE A 99 16.76 -31.29 48.71
C ILE A 99 15.65 -31.61 49.71
N TYR A 100 15.77 -32.71 50.36
CA TYR A 100 14.85 -33.11 51.44
C TYR A 100 15.64 -33.19 52.73
N THR A 101 15.12 -32.62 53.79
CA THR A 101 15.68 -32.77 55.12
C THR A 101 14.59 -33.11 56.15
N GLY A 102 14.72 -34.22 56.82
CA GLY A 102 13.82 -34.68 57.90
C GLY A 102 14.04 -33.98 59.21
N ASP A 103 15.25 -33.38 59.39
CA ASP A 103 15.59 -32.50 60.54
C ASP A 103 16.33 -31.27 60.04
N LEU A 104 15.72 -30.11 60.12
CA LEU A 104 16.30 -28.81 59.74
C LEU A 104 17.49 -28.41 60.64
N ALA A 105 17.62 -28.96 61.85
CA ALA A 105 18.73 -28.72 62.74
C ALA A 105 20.06 -29.24 62.19
N ASP A 106 20.03 -30.19 61.24
CA ASP A 106 21.22 -30.69 60.53
C ASP A 106 21.74 -29.71 59.45
N VAL A 107 20.89 -28.75 59.03
CA VAL A 107 21.26 -27.77 58.00
C VAL A 107 21.75 -26.46 58.63
N ARG A 108 22.98 -26.52 59.21
CA ARG A 108 23.50 -25.43 60.08
C ARG A 108 23.91 -24.17 59.35
N ASP A 109 24.22 -24.26 58.06
CA ASP A 109 24.79 -23.16 57.29
C ASP A 109 23.77 -22.45 56.38
N ASP A 110 22.48 -22.68 56.61
CA ASP A 110 21.38 -22.06 55.86
C ASP A 110 20.65 -21.06 56.73
N PRO A 111 20.81 -19.75 56.53
CA PRO A 111 20.11 -18.73 57.33
C PRO A 111 18.61 -18.86 57.31
N ARG A 112 18.03 -19.29 56.19
CA ARG A 112 16.58 -19.43 56.01
C ARG A 112 16.05 -20.67 56.76
N ALA A 113 16.79 -21.77 56.72
CA ALA A 113 16.52 -22.92 57.55
C ALA A 113 16.57 -22.58 59.05
N ALA A 114 17.54 -21.78 59.46
CA ALA A 114 17.66 -21.32 60.85
C ALA A 114 16.44 -20.46 61.31
N GLU A 115 15.90 -19.59 60.44
CA GLU A 115 14.67 -18.85 60.74
C GLU A 115 13.47 -19.79 60.82
N ALA A 116 13.34 -20.75 59.90
CA ALA A 116 12.28 -21.74 59.94
C ALA A 116 12.30 -22.59 61.24
N VAL A 117 13.48 -22.99 61.71
CA VAL A 117 13.64 -23.66 62.99
C VAL A 117 13.20 -22.79 64.18
N ARG A 118 13.57 -21.51 64.16
CA ARG A 118 13.10 -20.53 65.20
C ARG A 118 11.59 -20.38 65.20
N ALA A 119 10.97 -20.49 64.04
CA ALA A 119 9.51 -20.50 63.86
C ALA A 119 8.85 -21.86 64.18
N GLY A 120 9.59 -22.85 64.63
CA GLY A 120 9.06 -24.15 65.05
C GLY A 120 8.97 -25.19 63.95
N MET A 121 9.58 -24.94 62.79
CA MET A 121 9.67 -25.96 61.70
C MET A 121 10.81 -26.92 61.97
N VAL A 122 10.60 -28.20 61.58
CA VAL A 122 11.55 -29.28 61.84
C VAL A 122 12.06 -29.93 60.56
N ALA A 123 11.30 -29.81 59.45
CA ALA A 123 11.68 -30.47 58.20
C ALA A 123 11.40 -29.59 57.00
N ALA A 124 12.10 -29.86 55.86
CA ALA A 124 11.92 -29.11 54.60
C ALA A 124 11.96 -30.01 53.39
N SER A 125 11.22 -29.55 52.35
CA SER A 125 11.29 -30.09 50.99
C SER A 125 11.54 -28.91 50.03
N VAL A 126 12.65 -28.97 49.29
CA VAL A 126 12.98 -27.94 48.26
C VAL A 126 13.14 -28.67 46.93
N VAL A 127 12.22 -28.43 46.02
CA VAL A 127 12.06 -29.25 44.81
C VAL A 127 12.09 -28.38 43.56
N PRO A 128 13.11 -28.51 42.71
CA PRO A 128 13.18 -27.78 41.45
C PRO A 128 12.32 -28.42 40.39
N VAL A 129 11.59 -27.63 39.62
CA VAL A 129 10.89 -28.05 38.41
C VAL A 129 11.88 -27.86 37.25
N VAL A 130 12.31 -28.95 36.65
CA VAL A 130 13.36 -28.91 35.62
C VAL A 130 12.82 -29.47 34.31
N ARG A 131 12.96 -28.70 33.23
CA ARG A 131 12.61 -29.11 31.86
C ARG A 131 13.75 -28.80 30.91
N ASP A 132 14.12 -29.74 30.08
CA ASP A 132 15.19 -29.59 29.07
C ASP A 132 16.51 -29.00 29.67
N GLY A 133 16.82 -29.41 30.89
CA GLY A 133 17.99 -28.92 31.61
C GLY A 133 17.90 -27.50 32.18
N ARG A 134 16.73 -26.86 32.11
CA ARG A 134 16.47 -25.52 32.68
C ARG A 134 15.56 -25.64 33.90
N VAL A 135 15.86 -24.85 34.95
CA VAL A 135 14.97 -24.71 36.09
C VAL A 135 13.87 -23.73 35.72
N LEU A 136 12.61 -24.16 35.80
CA LEU A 136 11.41 -23.33 35.54
C LEU A 136 10.94 -22.65 36.82
N ALA A 137 10.96 -23.38 37.95
CA ALA A 137 10.57 -22.91 39.26
C ALA A 137 11.27 -23.77 40.34
N VAL A 138 11.28 -23.31 41.58
CA VAL A 138 11.67 -24.11 42.73
C VAL A 138 10.59 -24.00 43.77
N PHE A 139 10.02 -25.12 44.19
CA PHE A 139 9.09 -25.19 45.32
C PHE A 139 9.87 -25.35 46.62
N GLU A 140 9.47 -24.59 47.64
CA GLU A 140 10.03 -24.65 48.98
C GLU A 140 8.90 -24.87 49.99
N TYR A 141 9.00 -25.89 50.84
CA TYR A 141 8.02 -26.15 51.88
C TYR A 141 8.71 -26.43 53.22
N TYR A 142 8.12 -25.91 54.29
CA TYR A 142 8.53 -26.21 55.66
C TYR A 142 7.42 -26.91 56.46
N SER A 143 7.81 -27.95 57.21
CA SER A 143 6.89 -28.78 57.99
C SER A 143 7.20 -28.67 59.50
N PRO A 144 6.16 -28.60 60.35
CA PRO A 144 6.31 -28.70 61.79
C PRO A 144 6.50 -30.17 62.25
N TYR A 145 6.46 -31.13 61.30
CA TYR A 145 6.57 -32.57 61.54
C TYR A 145 7.86 -33.12 60.96
N HIS A 146 8.52 -34.06 61.70
CA HIS A 146 9.60 -34.87 61.12
C HIS A 146 9.03 -35.83 60.05
N PHE A 147 9.78 -36.02 59.00
CA PHE A 147 9.47 -37.02 58.00
C PHE A 147 10.72 -37.84 57.61
N HIS A 148 10.51 -39.03 57.13
CA HIS A 148 11.58 -39.82 56.57
C HIS A 148 11.84 -39.42 55.11
N VAL A 149 13.14 -39.33 54.75
CA VAL A 149 13.60 -39.10 53.39
C VAL A 149 13.85 -40.46 52.76
N ASP A 150 12.86 -40.97 52.01
CA ASP A 150 12.89 -42.25 51.34
C ASP A 150 12.54 -42.15 49.84
N GLU A 151 12.58 -43.28 49.17
CA GLU A 151 12.27 -43.33 47.74
C GLU A 151 10.81 -42.99 47.47
N SER A 152 9.88 -43.36 48.35
CA SER A 152 8.46 -43.06 48.24
C SER A 152 8.21 -41.53 48.19
N ARG A 153 8.89 -40.77 49.08
CA ARG A 153 8.83 -39.31 49.10
C ARG A 153 9.33 -38.68 47.80
N THR A 154 10.45 -39.20 47.29
CA THR A 154 11.00 -38.75 46.02
C THR A 154 10.04 -39.00 44.84
N GLN A 155 9.42 -40.20 44.78
CA GLN A 155 8.45 -40.57 43.76
C GLN A 155 7.21 -39.67 43.82
N LYS A 156 6.71 -39.37 45.01
CA LYS A 156 5.59 -38.45 45.25
C LYS A 156 5.88 -37.06 44.73
N TRP A 157 7.03 -36.45 45.11
CA TRP A 157 7.38 -35.14 44.63
C TRP A 157 7.58 -35.09 43.11
N ASN A 158 8.13 -36.11 42.51
CA ASN A 158 8.23 -36.26 41.06
C ASN A 158 6.86 -36.30 40.39
N ALA A 159 5.84 -36.91 41.03
CA ALA A 159 4.48 -36.90 40.53
C ALA A 159 3.85 -35.50 40.62
N ILE A 160 4.02 -34.80 41.75
CA ILE A 160 3.57 -33.43 41.95
C ILE A 160 4.17 -32.48 40.90
N VAL A 161 5.49 -32.54 40.72
CA VAL A 161 6.20 -31.71 39.74
C VAL A 161 5.67 -31.98 38.33
N ARG A 162 5.46 -33.25 37.94
CA ARG A 162 4.91 -33.59 36.63
C ARG A 162 3.50 -33.07 36.42
N ILE A 163 2.63 -33.16 37.44
CA ILE A 163 1.25 -32.63 37.38
C ILE A 163 1.28 -31.12 37.23
N ALA A 164 2.07 -30.40 38.02
CA ALA A 164 2.20 -28.94 37.94
C ALA A 164 2.76 -28.51 36.57
N GLU A 165 3.74 -29.24 36.04
CA GLU A 165 4.32 -28.97 34.72
C GLU A 165 3.32 -29.23 33.58
N LEU A 166 2.55 -30.30 33.65
CA LEU A 166 1.48 -30.58 32.67
C LEU A 166 0.43 -29.47 32.66
N ALA A 167 -0.06 -29.07 33.85
CA ALA A 167 -1.02 -27.98 33.96
C ALA A 167 -0.47 -26.66 33.39
N ARG A 168 0.80 -26.32 33.73
CA ARG A 168 1.48 -25.15 33.14
C ARG A 168 1.51 -25.20 31.62
N ASN A 169 1.92 -26.33 31.06
CA ASN A 169 1.99 -26.48 29.59
C ASN A 169 0.60 -26.36 28.94
N GLN A 170 -0.43 -26.93 29.56
CA GLN A 170 -1.80 -26.80 29.09
C GLN A 170 -2.26 -25.32 29.06
N VAL A 171 -1.99 -24.58 30.12
CA VAL A 171 -2.36 -23.17 30.22
C VAL A 171 -1.60 -22.33 29.18
N LEU A 172 -0.29 -22.56 29.02
CA LEU A 172 0.51 -21.85 28.01
C LEU A 172 0.02 -22.15 26.59
N SER A 173 -0.22 -23.43 26.25
CA SER A 173 -0.74 -23.80 24.94
C SER A 173 -2.13 -23.23 24.69
N ALA A 174 -3.00 -23.21 25.70
CA ALA A 174 -4.31 -22.57 25.59
C ALA A 174 -4.20 -21.04 25.37
N ALA A 175 -3.23 -20.38 26.00
CA ALA A 175 -2.98 -18.96 25.80
C ALA A 175 -2.47 -18.66 24.36
N GLU A 176 -1.57 -19.50 23.85
CA GLU A 176 -1.06 -19.42 22.47
C GLU A 176 -2.21 -19.60 21.46
N LEU A 177 -3.04 -20.65 21.63
CA LEU A 177 -4.19 -20.90 20.75
C LEU A 177 -5.20 -19.75 20.77
N ARG A 178 -5.45 -19.17 21.95
CA ARG A 178 -6.33 -17.99 22.05
C ARG A 178 -5.74 -16.78 21.34
N GLN A 179 -4.42 -16.57 21.45
CA GLN A 179 -3.74 -15.48 20.76
C GLN A 179 -3.79 -15.67 19.23
N ASP A 180 -3.52 -16.89 18.75
CA ASP A 180 -3.62 -17.23 17.33
C ASP A 180 -5.04 -17.01 16.78
N ALA A 181 -6.06 -17.39 17.54
CA ALA A 181 -7.46 -17.15 17.16
C ALA A 181 -7.78 -15.65 17.06
N LYS A 182 -7.28 -14.84 18.01
CA LYS A 182 -7.43 -13.38 17.97
C LYS A 182 -6.72 -12.76 16.76
N ASP A 183 -5.49 -13.20 16.47
CA ASP A 183 -4.71 -12.67 15.35
C ASP A 183 -5.37 -13.04 13.99
N ARG A 184 -5.95 -14.25 13.86
CA ARG A 184 -6.75 -14.64 12.67
C ARG A 184 -8.03 -13.81 12.53
N ALA A 185 -8.74 -13.57 13.64
CA ALA A 185 -9.94 -12.75 13.64
C ALA A 185 -9.60 -11.29 13.24
N ALA A 186 -8.48 -10.75 13.74
CA ALA A 186 -7.97 -9.45 13.36
C ALA A 186 -7.71 -9.33 11.84
N VAL A 187 -7.05 -10.32 11.25
CA VAL A 187 -6.82 -10.36 9.79
C VAL A 187 -8.15 -10.33 9.03
N THR A 188 -9.13 -11.13 9.46
CA THR A 188 -10.45 -11.19 8.81
C THR A 188 -11.20 -9.86 8.88
N GLU A 189 -11.16 -9.19 10.02
CA GLU A 189 -11.77 -7.86 10.21
C GLU A 189 -11.13 -6.81 9.30
N ILE A 190 -9.78 -6.79 9.22
CA ILE A 190 -9.03 -5.88 8.36
C ILE A 190 -9.39 -6.12 6.88
N VAL A 191 -9.45 -7.37 6.43
CA VAL A 191 -9.85 -7.72 5.06
C VAL A 191 -11.25 -7.19 4.73
N SER A 192 -12.21 -7.41 5.64
CA SER A 192 -13.58 -6.91 5.47
C SER A 192 -13.61 -5.39 5.38
N ALA A 193 -12.91 -4.69 6.27
CA ALA A 193 -12.84 -3.23 6.27
C ALA A 193 -12.19 -2.65 5.01
N LEU A 194 -11.11 -3.27 4.53
CA LEU A 194 -10.43 -2.88 3.29
C LEU A 194 -11.33 -3.07 2.05
N GLY A 195 -12.20 -4.08 2.06
CA GLY A 195 -13.14 -4.35 0.96
C GLY A 195 -14.06 -3.18 0.63
N HIS A 196 -14.41 -2.35 1.60
CA HIS A 196 -15.33 -1.21 1.48
C HIS A 196 -14.65 0.12 1.12
N SER A 197 -13.33 0.16 1.01
CA SER A 197 -12.59 1.38 0.70
C SER A 197 -12.78 1.77 -0.78
N THR A 198 -13.15 3.02 -1.02
CA THR A 198 -13.45 3.56 -2.35
C THR A 198 -12.26 4.22 -3.04
N ASP A 199 -11.29 4.71 -2.24
CA ASP A 199 -10.10 5.39 -2.74
C ASP A 199 -8.84 4.97 -1.95
N SER A 200 -7.69 5.32 -2.48
CA SER A 200 -6.38 4.94 -1.91
C SER A 200 -6.16 5.48 -0.50
N GLN A 201 -6.62 6.69 -0.21
CA GLN A 201 -6.44 7.32 1.10
C GLN A 201 -7.34 6.66 2.15
N ALA A 202 -8.59 6.37 1.79
CA ALA A 202 -9.53 5.64 2.64
C ALA A 202 -9.04 4.21 2.92
N ALA A 203 -8.46 3.52 1.94
CA ALA A 203 -7.89 2.19 2.12
C ALA A 203 -6.73 2.19 3.12
N ILE A 204 -5.79 3.12 2.99
CA ILE A 204 -4.66 3.27 3.91
C ILE A 204 -5.13 3.64 5.31
N LYS A 205 -6.08 4.59 5.44
CA LYS A 205 -6.61 5.01 6.75
C LYS A 205 -7.35 3.86 7.43
N SER A 206 -8.17 3.13 6.69
CA SER A 206 -8.90 1.94 7.19
C SER A 206 -7.91 0.86 7.65
N ALA A 207 -6.86 0.56 6.86
CA ALA A 207 -5.83 -0.38 7.24
C ALA A 207 -5.15 0.03 8.55
N LEU A 208 -4.71 1.29 8.64
CA LEU A 208 -4.00 1.83 9.80
C LEU A 208 -4.85 1.74 11.08
N ASP A 209 -6.13 2.14 11.01
CA ASP A 209 -7.04 2.11 12.15
C ASP A 209 -7.35 0.67 12.60
N ASN A 210 -7.65 -0.21 11.66
CA ASN A 210 -8.02 -1.59 11.99
C ASN A 210 -6.82 -2.38 12.49
N VAL A 211 -5.62 -2.26 11.89
CA VAL A 211 -4.41 -2.91 12.40
C VAL A 211 -4.10 -2.42 13.82
N ARG A 212 -4.15 -1.11 14.07
CA ARG A 212 -3.93 -0.57 15.40
C ARG A 212 -4.92 -1.14 16.43
N ASN A 213 -6.20 -1.14 16.11
CA ASN A 213 -7.25 -1.58 17.02
C ASN A 213 -7.20 -3.09 17.25
N SER A 214 -7.20 -3.90 16.18
CA SER A 214 -7.36 -5.35 16.27
C SER A 214 -6.13 -6.05 16.86
N PHE A 215 -4.92 -5.48 16.69
CA PHE A 215 -3.69 -5.98 17.31
C PHE A 215 -3.34 -5.28 18.64
N GLY A 216 -4.13 -4.29 19.08
CA GLY A 216 -3.97 -3.62 20.38
C GLY A 216 -2.77 -2.68 20.46
N TRP A 217 -2.41 -2.01 19.35
CA TRP A 217 -1.37 -0.98 19.35
C TRP A 217 -1.90 0.36 19.88
N ALA A 218 -1.10 1.09 20.62
CA ALA A 218 -1.48 2.41 21.13
C ALA A 218 -1.50 3.48 20.05
N TYR A 219 -0.52 3.43 19.14
CA TYR A 219 -0.34 4.39 18.06
C TYR A 219 0.12 3.70 16.78
N GLY A 220 -0.31 4.21 15.64
CA GLY A 220 0.16 3.82 14.32
C GLY A 220 0.34 5.02 13.41
N SER A 221 1.30 4.96 12.48
CA SER A 221 1.50 5.98 11.46
C SER A 221 1.79 5.38 10.08
N TYR A 222 1.33 6.09 9.05
CA TYR A 222 1.63 5.77 7.66
C TYR A 222 2.56 6.83 7.07
N TRP A 223 3.59 6.35 6.40
CA TRP A 223 4.63 7.11 5.74
C TRP A 223 4.62 6.79 4.27
N GLU A 224 4.68 7.80 3.43
CA GLU A 224 4.73 7.66 1.97
C GLU A 224 6.11 7.97 1.45
N VAL A 225 6.59 7.21 0.46
CA VAL A 225 7.83 7.50 -0.24
C VAL A 225 7.61 8.68 -1.18
N GLU A 226 8.39 9.74 -0.98
CA GLU A 226 8.38 10.97 -1.79
C GLU A 226 9.75 11.21 -2.39
N GLU A 227 9.80 11.48 -3.70
CA GLU A 227 11.02 11.85 -4.38
C GLU A 227 11.41 13.28 -4.03
N ARG A 228 12.63 13.49 -3.52
CA ARG A 228 13.16 14.80 -3.15
C ARG A 228 14.54 15.05 -3.76
N PRO A 229 14.98 16.33 -3.85
CA PRO A 229 16.38 16.63 -4.16
C PRO A 229 17.29 15.99 -3.10
N GLY A 230 18.04 14.95 -3.47
CA GLY A 230 18.87 14.15 -2.54
C GLY A 230 18.43 12.70 -2.39
N GLY A 231 17.36 12.28 -3.05
CA GLY A 231 16.85 10.91 -3.08
C GLY A 231 15.51 10.75 -2.39
N PRO A 232 14.88 9.58 -2.56
CA PRO A 232 13.57 9.30 -1.98
C PRO A 232 13.62 9.22 -0.46
N VAL A 233 12.59 9.74 0.20
CA VAL A 233 12.42 9.72 1.66
C VAL A 233 10.99 9.37 2.05
N LEU A 234 10.83 8.75 3.22
CA LEU A 234 9.52 8.56 3.84
C LEU A 234 9.05 9.86 4.49
N VAL A 235 7.85 10.29 4.15
CA VAL A 235 7.18 11.48 4.67
C VAL A 235 5.89 11.06 5.38
N PHE A 236 5.62 11.66 6.53
CA PHE A 236 4.39 11.43 7.29
C PHE A 236 3.14 11.80 6.48
N ARG A 237 2.10 10.95 6.53
CA ARG A 237 0.80 11.21 5.89
C ARG A 237 -0.39 11.05 6.82
N LEU A 238 -0.45 9.97 7.59
CA LEU A 238 -1.61 9.63 8.41
C LEU A 238 -1.18 9.05 9.76
N GLU A 239 -2.03 9.21 10.77
CA GLU A 239 -1.87 8.60 12.08
C GLU A 239 -3.16 7.97 12.57
N SER A 240 -3.05 7.06 13.54
CA SER A 240 -4.13 6.41 14.26
C SER A 240 -3.75 6.25 15.74
N GLY A 241 -4.65 6.58 16.65
CA GLY A 241 -4.39 6.52 18.09
C GLY A 241 -3.52 7.65 18.59
N SER A 242 -2.88 7.46 19.75
CA SER A 242 -2.02 8.46 20.39
C SER A 242 -0.93 7.79 21.24
N ALA A 243 0.27 8.35 21.19
CA ALA A 243 1.37 8.04 22.11
C ALA A 243 1.89 9.31 22.80
N GLY A 244 1.00 10.29 23.01
CA GLY A 244 1.29 11.57 23.66
C GLY A 244 1.70 12.69 22.70
N PRO A 245 1.56 13.95 23.16
CA PRO A 245 1.74 15.13 22.30
C PRO A 245 3.19 15.29 21.81
N GLU A 246 4.17 15.04 22.65
CA GLU A 246 5.59 15.16 22.29
C GLU A 246 6.00 14.15 21.20
N PHE A 247 5.58 12.90 21.33
CA PHE A 247 5.85 11.88 20.31
C PHE A 247 5.18 12.24 18.98
N ARG A 248 3.97 12.79 19.05
CA ARG A 248 3.25 13.26 17.87
C ARG A 248 3.98 14.40 17.17
N GLU A 249 4.43 15.42 17.90
CA GLU A 249 5.16 16.57 17.35
C GLU A 249 6.41 16.14 16.58
N VAL A 250 7.24 15.28 17.20
CA VAL A 250 8.44 14.73 16.57
C VAL A 250 8.09 13.86 15.35
N THR A 251 7.00 13.11 15.42
CA THR A 251 6.53 12.27 14.30
C THR A 251 6.12 13.12 13.10
N LEU A 252 5.37 14.20 13.30
CA LEU A 252 4.91 15.08 12.22
C LEU A 252 6.09 15.79 11.49
N ALA A 253 7.17 16.07 12.20
CA ALA A 253 8.36 16.74 11.66
C ALA A 253 9.38 15.77 11.04
N ALA A 254 9.27 14.46 11.31
CA ALA A 254 10.25 13.47 10.91
C ALA A 254 10.17 13.10 9.42
N THR A 255 11.33 12.74 8.87
CA THR A 255 11.46 12.03 7.59
C THR A 255 12.49 10.91 7.76
N PHE A 256 12.38 9.84 6.98
CA PHE A 256 13.32 8.73 7.06
C PHE A 256 13.86 8.38 5.68
N ALA A 257 15.18 8.27 5.57
CA ALA A 257 15.83 7.65 4.42
C ALA A 257 15.71 6.12 4.49
N GLU A 258 15.94 5.45 3.38
CA GLU A 258 15.97 3.98 3.33
C GLU A 258 17.05 3.44 4.28
N GLY A 259 16.66 2.51 5.17
CA GLY A 259 17.52 1.90 6.16
C GLY A 259 17.63 2.66 7.50
N VAL A 260 17.06 3.85 7.64
CA VAL A 260 17.16 4.71 8.84
C VAL A 260 15.91 4.58 9.71
N GLY A 261 16.12 4.37 11.02
CA GLY A 261 15.05 4.18 11.98
C GLY A 261 14.23 2.91 11.71
N LEU A 262 13.09 2.75 12.38
CA LEU A 262 12.23 1.57 12.22
C LEU A 262 11.61 1.52 10.81
N SER A 263 11.04 2.63 10.35
CA SER A 263 10.32 2.72 9.07
C SER A 263 11.26 2.58 7.87
N GLY A 264 12.43 3.23 7.89
CA GLY A 264 13.43 3.08 6.83
C GLY A 264 14.05 1.68 6.77
N ARG A 265 14.18 0.99 7.91
CA ARG A 265 14.64 -0.41 7.95
C ARG A 265 13.63 -1.37 7.33
N ALA A 266 12.32 -1.19 7.60
CA ALA A 266 11.28 -1.97 6.97
C ALA A 266 11.22 -1.72 5.45
N TRP A 267 11.42 -0.48 5.02
CA TRP A 267 11.55 -0.13 3.60
C TRP A 267 12.71 -0.90 2.95
N LYS A 268 13.91 -0.83 3.52
CA LYS A 268 15.11 -1.51 2.99
C LYS A 268 14.99 -3.03 3.00
N ALA A 269 14.43 -3.59 4.07
CA ALA A 269 14.25 -5.04 4.21
C ALA A 269 13.16 -5.60 3.30
N ARG A 270 12.20 -4.76 2.86
CA ARG A 270 10.97 -5.17 2.18
C ARG A 270 10.20 -6.24 2.95
N ASP A 271 10.30 -6.20 4.26
CA ASP A 271 9.64 -7.13 5.18
C ASP A 271 9.32 -6.42 6.49
N LEU A 272 8.56 -7.10 7.32
CA LEU A 272 8.26 -6.68 8.68
C LEU A 272 9.52 -6.58 9.52
N VAL A 273 9.68 -5.44 10.20
CA VAL A 273 10.74 -5.19 11.18
C VAL A 273 10.08 -4.96 12.54
N PHE A 274 10.54 -5.69 13.55
CA PHE A 274 10.09 -5.57 14.93
C PHE A 274 11.25 -5.17 15.84
N VAL A 275 10.98 -4.29 16.79
CA VAL A 275 11.91 -3.85 17.84
C VAL A 275 11.23 -3.99 19.19
N ALA A 276 11.81 -4.82 20.06
CA ALA A 276 11.26 -5.10 21.39
C ALA A 276 11.42 -3.91 22.36
N ASP A 277 12.48 -3.11 22.19
CA ASP A 277 12.70 -1.89 22.93
C ASP A 277 13.23 -0.79 22.00
N LEU A 278 12.45 0.27 21.82
CA LEU A 278 12.83 1.40 20.97
C LEU A 278 14.07 2.15 21.47
N ALA A 279 14.47 1.94 22.73
CA ALA A 279 15.74 2.46 23.26
C ALA A 279 16.97 1.90 22.52
N GLU A 280 16.84 0.74 21.88
CA GLU A 280 17.92 0.11 21.10
C GLU A 280 18.13 0.80 19.72
N LEU A 281 17.19 1.67 19.28
CA LEU A 281 17.30 2.40 18.01
C LEU A 281 18.05 3.72 18.21
N THR A 282 19.33 3.74 17.95
CA THR A 282 20.19 4.93 18.09
C THR A 282 20.09 5.90 16.90
N ASP A 283 19.63 5.43 15.75
CA ASP A 283 19.50 6.17 14.49
C ASP A 283 18.08 6.73 14.21
N CYS A 284 17.16 6.58 15.17
CA CYS A 284 15.77 7.00 15.01
C CYS A 284 15.49 8.32 15.75
N VAL A 285 15.17 9.38 15.02
CA VAL A 285 14.86 10.71 15.59
C VAL A 285 13.67 10.69 16.55
N ARG A 286 12.76 9.70 16.43
CA ARG A 286 11.61 9.53 17.32
C ARG A 286 11.94 8.77 18.62
N ALA A 287 13.05 8.02 18.67
CA ALA A 287 13.35 7.14 19.82
C ALA A 287 13.43 7.90 21.15
N PRO A 288 14.08 9.08 21.29
CA PRO A 288 14.10 9.81 22.55
C PRO A 288 12.71 10.28 23.02
N ALA A 289 11.87 10.75 22.10
CA ALA A 289 10.49 11.16 22.42
C ALA A 289 9.60 9.96 22.75
N ALA A 290 9.78 8.84 22.06
CA ALA A 290 9.10 7.57 22.36
C ALA A 290 9.41 7.09 23.80
N GLN A 291 10.68 7.12 24.22
CA GLN A 291 11.08 6.74 25.57
C GLN A 291 10.40 7.61 26.64
N ARG A 292 10.40 8.96 26.46
CA ARG A 292 9.72 9.88 27.39
C ARG A 292 8.21 9.69 27.42
N ALA A 293 7.61 9.33 26.29
CA ALA A 293 6.17 9.02 26.18
C ALA A 293 5.84 7.60 26.70
N GLY A 294 6.80 6.85 27.21
CA GLY A 294 6.60 5.49 27.71
C GLY A 294 6.40 4.43 26.62
N VAL A 295 6.63 4.78 25.35
CA VAL A 295 6.57 3.82 24.24
C VAL A 295 7.76 2.88 24.32
N ARG A 296 7.51 1.56 24.22
CA ARG A 296 8.52 0.52 24.39
C ARG A 296 8.78 -0.26 23.11
N SER A 297 7.78 -0.96 22.61
CA SER A 297 7.94 -1.84 21.45
C SER A 297 7.33 -1.24 20.20
N GLY A 298 7.90 -1.55 19.04
CA GLY A 298 7.40 -1.10 17.74
C GLY A 298 7.53 -2.16 16.65
N VAL A 299 6.61 -2.13 15.70
CA VAL A 299 6.63 -2.93 14.49
C VAL A 299 6.42 -2.02 13.29
N CYS A 300 7.06 -2.32 12.19
CA CYS A 300 6.85 -1.64 10.93
C CYS A 300 6.87 -2.65 9.78
N PHE A 301 6.03 -2.43 8.78
CA PHE A 301 6.04 -3.19 7.54
C PHE A 301 5.87 -2.27 6.33
N PRO A 302 6.46 -2.63 5.17
CA PRO A 302 6.33 -1.86 3.95
C PRO A 302 4.97 -2.08 3.30
N ILE A 303 4.50 -1.08 2.56
CA ILE A 303 3.36 -1.17 1.65
C ILE A 303 3.91 -1.08 0.24
N GLU A 304 3.61 -2.09 -0.56
CA GLU A 304 4.08 -2.21 -1.94
C GLU A 304 2.96 -1.92 -2.94
N SER A 305 3.32 -1.35 -4.07
CA SER A 305 2.45 -1.16 -5.22
C SER A 305 3.27 -1.24 -6.50
N GLY A 306 2.83 -2.05 -7.47
CA GLY A 306 3.57 -2.25 -8.71
C GLY A 306 4.98 -2.81 -8.51
N GLY A 307 5.23 -3.61 -7.46
CA GLY A 307 6.54 -4.19 -7.13
C GLY A 307 7.53 -3.21 -6.49
N ARG A 308 7.08 -2.02 -6.08
CA ARG A 308 7.90 -1.02 -5.38
C ARG A 308 7.29 -0.71 -4.02
N VAL A 309 8.13 -0.41 -3.03
CA VAL A 309 7.67 0.11 -1.76
C VAL A 309 7.21 1.55 -1.99
N VAL A 310 5.93 1.82 -1.73
CA VAL A 310 5.30 3.14 -1.86
C VAL A 310 5.14 3.83 -0.51
N GLY A 311 5.33 3.10 0.58
CA GLY A 311 5.25 3.63 1.93
C GLY A 311 5.49 2.55 2.98
N THR A 312 5.36 2.93 4.24
CA THR A 312 5.46 2.01 5.39
C THR A 312 4.36 2.33 6.40
N MET A 313 3.91 1.29 7.12
CA MET A 313 3.06 1.45 8.30
C MET A 313 3.83 1.01 9.53
N ASP A 314 3.92 1.87 10.54
CA ASP A 314 4.49 1.54 11.83
C ASP A 314 3.46 1.62 12.96
N PHE A 315 3.65 0.76 13.98
CA PHE A 315 2.76 0.66 15.13
C PHE A 315 3.59 0.53 16.40
N PHE A 316 3.09 1.13 17.47
CA PHE A 316 3.79 1.24 18.74
C PHE A 316 2.90 0.90 19.92
N THR A 317 3.51 0.34 20.98
CA THR A 317 2.86 0.07 22.27
C THR A 317 3.70 0.56 23.43
N THR A 318 3.05 0.83 24.56
CA THR A 318 3.71 1.18 25.84
C THR A 318 4.24 -0.05 26.57
N ASP A 319 3.79 -1.24 26.20
CA ASP A 319 4.26 -2.49 26.77
C ASP A 319 5.50 -3.00 26.05
N ARG A 320 6.42 -3.61 26.80
CA ARG A 320 7.50 -4.40 26.21
C ARG A 320 6.95 -5.76 25.83
N ILE A 321 6.76 -6.00 24.56
CA ILE A 321 6.21 -7.25 24.04
C ILE A 321 7.29 -8.06 23.30
N SER A 322 7.03 -9.36 23.15
CA SER A 322 7.70 -10.23 22.19
C SER A 322 6.75 -10.51 21.03
N LEU A 323 7.28 -10.49 19.82
CA LEU A 323 6.51 -10.83 18.64
C LEU A 323 6.59 -12.33 18.41
N SER A 324 5.46 -13.06 18.56
CA SER A 324 5.37 -14.48 18.22
C SER A 324 5.43 -14.68 16.70
N ASP A 325 5.88 -15.86 16.26
CA ASP A 325 5.92 -16.22 14.84
C ASP A 325 4.53 -16.15 14.19
N SER A 326 3.50 -16.58 14.92
CA SER A 326 2.10 -16.51 14.49
C SER A 326 1.67 -15.06 14.24
N ARG A 327 1.95 -14.16 15.20
CA ARG A 327 1.60 -12.74 15.09
C ARG A 327 2.40 -12.03 13.99
N ALA A 328 3.67 -12.37 13.83
CA ALA A 328 4.49 -11.88 12.73
C ALA A 328 3.92 -12.31 11.38
N SER A 329 3.49 -13.57 11.27
CA SER A 329 2.85 -14.10 10.06
C SER A 329 1.51 -13.41 9.77
N ALA A 330 0.68 -13.17 10.79
CA ALA A 330 -0.58 -12.44 10.66
C ALA A 330 -0.35 -11.01 10.14
N LEU A 331 0.65 -10.29 10.67
CA LEU A 331 1.00 -8.94 10.22
C LEU A 331 1.56 -8.92 8.79
N ARG A 332 2.36 -9.93 8.38
CA ARG A 332 2.80 -10.07 6.98
C ARG A 332 1.62 -10.33 6.03
N ASN A 333 0.66 -11.15 6.44
CA ASN A 333 -0.57 -11.35 5.66
C ASN A 333 -1.35 -10.03 5.50
N VAL A 334 -1.47 -9.23 6.57
CA VAL A 334 -2.08 -7.89 6.50
C VAL A 334 -1.31 -6.98 5.54
N GLN A 335 0.02 -6.91 5.66
CA GLN A 335 0.89 -6.16 4.73
C GLN A 335 0.57 -6.49 3.27
N GLN A 336 0.53 -7.79 2.94
CA GLN A 336 0.25 -8.26 1.59
C GLN A 336 -1.16 -7.85 1.12
N LEU A 337 -2.17 -8.03 1.97
CA LEU A 337 -3.56 -7.69 1.66
C LEU A 337 -3.77 -6.18 1.47
N VAL A 338 -3.15 -5.36 2.31
CA VAL A 338 -3.17 -3.89 2.18
C VAL A 338 -2.51 -3.47 0.87
N SER A 339 -1.35 -4.04 0.55
CA SER A 339 -0.62 -3.77 -0.71
C SER A 339 -1.47 -4.14 -1.93
N GLN A 340 -2.06 -5.35 -1.94
CA GLN A 340 -2.93 -5.80 -3.03
C GLN A 340 -4.18 -4.91 -3.19
N ARG A 341 -4.82 -4.53 -2.07
CA ARG A 341 -5.98 -3.64 -2.11
C ARG A 341 -5.61 -2.27 -2.66
N LEU A 342 -4.48 -1.74 -2.24
CA LEU A 342 -3.97 -0.45 -2.74
C LEU A 342 -3.71 -0.49 -4.25
N ASP A 343 -3.16 -1.59 -4.77
CA ASP A 343 -2.96 -1.80 -6.21
C ASP A 343 -4.29 -1.76 -6.97
N ILE A 344 -5.30 -2.48 -6.47
CA ILE A 344 -6.63 -2.52 -7.09
C ILE A 344 -7.27 -1.13 -7.11
N VAL A 345 -7.25 -0.42 -5.97
CA VAL A 345 -7.86 0.90 -5.86
C VAL A 345 -7.14 1.92 -6.74
N ARG A 346 -5.81 1.94 -6.73
CA ARG A 346 -5.01 2.84 -7.60
C ARG A 346 -5.21 2.56 -9.09
N ALA A 347 -5.34 1.29 -9.46
CA ALA A 347 -5.68 0.92 -10.85
C ALA A 347 -7.07 1.45 -11.24
N GLY A 348 -8.05 1.35 -10.37
CA GLY A 348 -9.38 1.93 -10.55
C GLY A 348 -9.34 3.45 -10.71
N GLU A 349 -8.69 4.16 -9.79
CA GLU A 349 -8.51 5.62 -9.86
C GLU A 349 -7.78 6.07 -11.15
N ALA A 350 -6.81 5.30 -11.62
CA ALA A 350 -6.11 5.56 -12.87
C ALA A 350 -7.02 5.32 -14.08
N ALA A 351 -7.83 4.26 -14.09
CA ALA A 351 -8.80 3.97 -15.12
C ALA A 351 -9.86 5.07 -15.25
N GLU A 352 -10.42 5.54 -14.12
CA GLU A 352 -11.36 6.66 -14.11
C GLU A 352 -10.75 7.97 -14.65
N ARG A 353 -9.50 8.31 -14.24
CA ARG A 353 -8.79 9.49 -14.76
C ARG A 353 -8.59 9.38 -16.27
N ASN A 354 -8.13 8.22 -16.74
CA ASN A 354 -7.92 7.98 -18.17
C ASN A 354 -9.22 8.03 -18.95
N GLY A 355 -10.32 7.48 -18.42
CA GLY A 355 -11.66 7.55 -19.01
C GLY A 355 -12.15 8.99 -19.17
N ARG A 356 -11.99 9.82 -18.14
CA ARG A 356 -12.34 11.26 -18.20
C ARG A 356 -11.51 12.01 -19.24
N MET A 357 -10.19 11.82 -19.28
CA MET A 357 -9.33 12.45 -20.28
C MET A 357 -9.68 11.99 -21.71
N LEU A 358 -10.05 10.73 -21.89
CA LEU A 358 -10.47 10.21 -23.18
C LEU A 358 -11.79 10.85 -23.66
N LEU A 359 -12.78 10.96 -22.77
CA LEU A 359 -14.05 11.64 -23.08
C LEU A 359 -13.87 13.10 -23.44
N GLU A 360 -13.01 13.83 -22.74
CA GLU A 360 -12.66 15.22 -23.06
C GLU A 360 -11.99 15.31 -24.45
N SER A 361 -11.04 14.42 -24.73
CA SER A 361 -10.36 14.35 -26.03
C SER A 361 -11.34 14.06 -27.18
N ILE A 362 -12.30 13.13 -26.97
CA ILE A 362 -13.36 12.82 -27.93
C ILE A 362 -14.24 14.05 -28.19
N GLY A 363 -14.60 14.80 -27.13
CA GLY A 363 -15.36 16.04 -27.27
C GLY A 363 -14.66 17.05 -28.17
N ARG A 364 -13.37 17.29 -27.95
CA ARG A 364 -12.54 18.19 -28.78
C ARG A 364 -12.39 17.71 -30.22
N LEU A 365 -12.25 16.40 -30.43
CA LEU A 365 -12.17 15.82 -31.76
C LEU A 365 -13.50 15.95 -32.52
N ARG A 366 -14.65 15.80 -31.86
CA ARG A 366 -15.98 16.05 -32.47
C ARG A 366 -16.14 17.48 -32.92
N GLU A 367 -15.75 18.46 -32.10
CA GLU A 367 -15.78 19.87 -32.45
C GLU A 367 -14.90 20.14 -33.67
N THR A 368 -13.66 19.69 -33.66
CA THR A 368 -12.73 19.85 -34.79
C THR A 368 -13.26 19.20 -36.09
N SER A 369 -13.85 18.02 -35.95
CA SER A 369 -14.47 17.31 -37.10
C SER A 369 -15.64 18.08 -37.66
N SER A 370 -16.50 18.67 -36.81
CA SER A 370 -17.61 19.53 -37.23
C SER A 370 -17.12 20.79 -37.97
N ASP A 371 -16.08 21.43 -37.46
CA ASP A 371 -15.47 22.60 -38.10
C ASP A 371 -14.91 22.25 -39.49
N ALA A 372 -14.22 21.11 -39.59
CA ALA A 372 -13.70 20.63 -40.87
C ALA A 372 -14.80 20.34 -41.89
N ALA A 373 -15.95 19.80 -41.47
CA ALA A 373 -17.12 19.61 -42.31
C ALA A 373 -17.71 20.97 -42.81
N GLY A 374 -17.74 21.98 -41.92
CA GLY A 374 -18.14 23.34 -42.28
C GLY A 374 -17.24 23.97 -43.35
N VAL A 375 -15.91 23.83 -43.19
CA VAL A 375 -14.94 24.29 -44.19
C VAL A 375 -15.09 23.58 -45.53
N ALA A 376 -15.31 22.26 -45.50
CA ALA A 376 -15.55 21.48 -46.71
C ALA A 376 -16.79 21.94 -47.46
N GLN A 377 -17.88 22.21 -46.74
CA GLN A 377 -19.15 22.72 -47.34
C GLN A 377 -18.94 24.10 -47.95
N GLU A 378 -18.21 25.01 -47.29
CA GLU A 378 -17.87 26.32 -47.86
C GLU A 378 -17.07 26.18 -49.16
N ALA A 379 -16.07 25.25 -49.18
CA ALA A 379 -15.30 25.00 -50.39
C ALA A 379 -16.12 24.47 -51.55
N VAL A 380 -17.12 23.59 -51.30
CA VAL A 380 -18.10 23.18 -52.33
C VAL A 380 -18.87 24.37 -52.90
N ASN A 381 -19.37 25.25 -52.01
CA ASN A 381 -20.13 26.40 -52.41
C ASN A 381 -19.30 27.35 -53.30
N ARG A 382 -18.03 27.56 -52.93
CA ARG A 382 -17.07 28.38 -53.71
C ARG A 382 -16.77 27.75 -55.08
N ALA A 383 -16.57 26.44 -55.13
CA ALA A 383 -16.36 25.70 -56.38
C ALA A 383 -17.57 25.82 -57.32
N SER A 384 -18.79 25.75 -56.81
CA SER A 384 -20.00 25.98 -57.57
C SER A 384 -20.08 27.41 -58.14
N THR A 385 -19.75 28.39 -57.34
CA THR A 385 -19.72 29.82 -57.79
C THR A 385 -18.68 30.01 -58.91
N MET A 386 -17.46 29.47 -58.73
CA MET A 386 -16.40 29.52 -59.73
C MET A 386 -16.81 28.86 -61.04
N THR A 387 -17.55 27.74 -60.99
CA THR A 387 -18.11 27.10 -62.21
C THR A 387 -19.04 28.04 -62.95
N GLY A 388 -19.93 28.76 -62.26
CA GLY A 388 -20.83 29.75 -62.88
C GLY A 388 -20.06 30.91 -63.49
N GLU A 389 -18.97 31.40 -62.88
CA GLU A 389 -18.10 32.46 -63.41
C GLU A 389 -17.37 31.99 -64.69
N ILE A 390 -16.88 30.75 -64.71
CA ILE A 390 -16.23 30.19 -65.91
C ILE A 390 -17.22 30.03 -67.07
N ASP A 391 -18.47 29.60 -66.78
CA ASP A 391 -19.50 29.49 -67.82
C ASP A 391 -19.82 30.90 -68.43
N THR A 392 -19.90 31.92 -67.56
CA THR A 392 -20.06 33.29 -68.02
C THR A 392 -18.89 33.77 -68.87
N LEU A 393 -17.67 33.46 -68.46
CA LEU A 393 -16.44 33.79 -69.24
C LEU A 393 -16.45 33.06 -70.61
N ASN A 394 -16.85 31.78 -70.66
CA ASN A 394 -16.97 31.04 -71.91
C ASN A 394 -18.00 31.69 -72.85
N GLN A 395 -19.16 32.09 -72.36
CA GLN A 395 -20.22 32.74 -73.15
C GLN A 395 -19.70 34.10 -73.70
N ALA A 396 -19.06 34.91 -72.82
CA ALA A 396 -18.50 36.19 -73.27
C ALA A 396 -17.41 36.00 -74.32
N SER A 397 -16.52 35.03 -74.15
CA SER A 397 -15.46 34.73 -75.10
C SER A 397 -16.00 34.22 -76.45
N ALA A 398 -17.06 33.43 -76.45
CA ALA A 398 -17.74 32.98 -77.64
C ALA A 398 -18.35 34.18 -78.39
N ALA A 399 -19.05 35.06 -77.65
CA ALA A 399 -19.62 36.28 -78.28
C ALA A 399 -18.55 37.15 -78.89
N ILE A 400 -17.41 37.37 -78.22
CA ILE A 400 -16.31 38.11 -78.79
C ILE A 400 -15.75 37.42 -80.05
N GLY A 401 -15.60 36.08 -80.02
CA GLY A 401 -15.19 35.28 -81.16
C GLY A 401 -16.10 35.51 -82.38
N ASP A 402 -17.40 35.60 -82.18
CA ASP A 402 -18.33 35.85 -83.29
C ASP A 402 -18.22 37.30 -83.86
N VAL A 403 -17.98 38.29 -82.98
CA VAL A 403 -17.69 39.66 -83.43
C VAL A 403 -16.40 39.72 -84.21
N ILE A 404 -15.32 39.01 -83.78
CA ILE A 404 -14.05 38.94 -84.52
C ILE A 404 -14.21 38.31 -85.89
N LYS A 405 -15.02 37.27 -86.05
CA LYS A 405 -15.35 36.68 -87.38
C LYS A 405 -16.00 37.68 -88.29
N ILE A 406 -16.93 38.50 -87.77
CA ILE A 406 -17.59 39.58 -88.50
C ILE A 406 -16.55 40.62 -88.97
N ILE A 407 -15.71 41.05 -88.06
CA ILE A 407 -14.65 42.07 -88.38
C ILE A 407 -13.69 41.53 -89.43
N SER A 408 -13.27 40.27 -89.29
CA SER A 408 -12.43 39.61 -90.29
C SER A 408 -13.07 39.56 -91.69
N SER A 409 -14.41 39.24 -91.75
CA SER A 409 -15.15 39.24 -92.98
C SER A 409 -15.27 40.64 -93.61
N ILE A 410 -15.41 41.68 -92.77
CA ILE A 410 -15.43 43.08 -93.20
C ILE A 410 -14.06 43.47 -93.75
N ALA A 411 -13.01 43.09 -93.09
CA ALA A 411 -11.64 43.34 -93.54
C ALA A 411 -11.35 42.64 -94.89
N ASP A 412 -11.79 41.41 -95.10
CA ASP A 412 -11.66 40.68 -96.34
C ASP A 412 -12.46 41.34 -97.45
N GLN A 413 -13.69 41.73 -97.16
CA GLN A 413 -14.51 42.49 -98.13
C GLN A 413 -13.91 43.85 -98.48
N THR A 414 -13.34 44.58 -97.49
CA THR A 414 -12.69 45.86 -97.71
C THR A 414 -11.43 45.71 -98.55
N ASN A 415 -10.67 44.63 -98.29
CA ASN A 415 -9.48 44.31 -99.07
C ASN A 415 -9.85 44.02 -100.54
N LEU A 416 -10.98 43.28 -100.82
CA LEU A 416 -11.47 43.00 -102.10
C LEU A 416 -12.01 44.27 -102.80
N LEU A 417 -12.74 45.12 -102.11
CA LEU A 417 -13.17 46.39 -102.62
C LEU A 417 -11.98 47.30 -102.96
N ALA A 418 -10.97 47.43 -102.11
CA ALA A 418 -9.78 48.17 -102.35
C ALA A 418 -8.92 47.63 -103.54
N LEU A 419 -8.91 46.28 -103.64
CA LEU A 419 -8.26 45.65 -104.85
C LEU A 419 -9.03 46.02 -106.14
N ASN A 420 -10.30 45.95 -106.18
CA ASN A 420 -11.18 46.32 -107.30
C ASN A 420 -10.95 47.83 -107.66
N ALA A 421 -10.92 48.74 -106.64
CA ALA A 421 -10.64 50.14 -106.84
C ALA A 421 -9.23 50.37 -107.34
N THR A 422 -8.19 49.60 -106.90
CA THR A 422 -6.87 49.72 -107.40
C THR A 422 -6.77 49.26 -108.90
N ILE A 423 -7.50 48.28 -109.23
CA ILE A 423 -7.59 47.75 -110.68
C ILE A 423 -8.24 48.86 -111.54
N GLU A 424 -9.35 49.47 -111.09
CA GLU A 424 -10.06 50.48 -111.88
C GLU A 424 -9.26 51.81 -111.95
N ALA A 425 -8.54 52.17 -110.90
CA ALA A 425 -7.60 53.30 -110.86
C ALA A 425 -6.46 53.13 -111.86
N ALA A 426 -5.92 51.94 -111.98
CA ALA A 426 -4.87 51.61 -112.97
C ALA A 426 -5.48 51.64 -114.41
N ARG A 427 -6.73 51.34 -114.58
CA ARG A 427 -7.45 51.37 -115.86
C ARG A 427 -7.67 52.82 -116.33
N ALA A 428 -7.83 53.75 -115.37
CA ALA A 428 -8.01 55.22 -115.67
C ALA A 428 -6.73 55.97 -116.06
N GLY A 429 -5.60 55.33 -116.09
CA GLY A 429 -4.32 55.88 -116.48
C GLY A 429 -3.88 57.05 -115.61
N ASP A 430 -3.38 58.13 -116.16
CA ASP A 430 -2.78 59.24 -115.40
C ASP A 430 -3.84 59.95 -114.49
N VAL A 431 -5.08 59.99 -114.86
CA VAL A 431 -6.14 60.55 -114.06
C VAL A 431 -6.44 59.80 -112.78
N GLY A 432 -6.19 58.44 -112.79
CA GLY A 432 -6.42 57.52 -111.64
C GLY A 432 -5.33 57.48 -110.58
N LYS A 433 -4.18 58.11 -110.77
CA LYS A 433 -2.99 58.02 -109.86
C LYS A 433 -3.32 58.32 -108.38
N GLY A 434 -4.06 59.39 -108.10
CA GLY A 434 -4.51 59.76 -106.74
C GLY A 434 -5.41 58.74 -106.07
N PHE A 435 -6.29 58.14 -106.91
CA PHE A 435 -7.17 57.12 -106.47
C PHE A 435 -6.45 55.78 -106.17
N ALA A 436 -5.43 55.42 -107.01
CA ALA A 436 -4.64 54.25 -106.82
C ALA A 436 -3.89 54.30 -105.46
N VAL A 437 -3.38 55.47 -105.03
CA VAL A 437 -2.73 55.60 -103.70
C VAL A 437 -3.70 55.35 -102.59
N VAL A 438 -4.87 56.00 -102.60
CA VAL A 438 -5.94 55.81 -101.61
C VAL A 438 -6.41 54.35 -101.56
N ALA A 439 -6.63 53.72 -102.72
CA ALA A 439 -7.01 52.26 -102.80
C ALA A 439 -5.91 51.37 -102.28
N GLY A 440 -4.61 51.70 -102.49
CA GLY A 440 -3.47 51.02 -101.85
C GLY A 440 -3.45 51.11 -100.39
N GLU A 441 -3.64 52.28 -99.82
CA GLU A 441 -3.67 52.58 -98.38
C GLU A 441 -4.86 51.82 -97.68
N VAL A 442 -6.06 51.86 -98.30
CA VAL A 442 -7.23 51.11 -97.80
C VAL A 442 -6.99 49.61 -97.82
N LYS A 443 -6.31 49.08 -98.85
CA LYS A 443 -5.92 47.66 -98.95
C LYS A 443 -4.97 47.26 -97.88
N ASP A 444 -3.94 48.03 -97.62
CA ASP A 444 -2.95 47.74 -96.57
C ASP A 444 -3.59 47.89 -95.19
N LEU A 445 -4.47 48.81 -94.91
CA LEU A 445 -5.24 48.94 -93.66
C LEU A 445 -6.18 47.75 -93.47
N ALA A 446 -6.81 47.22 -94.56
CA ALA A 446 -7.65 46.03 -94.53
C ALA A 446 -6.81 44.82 -94.17
N ARG A 447 -5.61 44.69 -94.71
CA ARG A 447 -4.69 43.56 -94.36
C ARG A 447 -4.20 43.64 -92.93
N GLU A 448 -3.87 44.81 -92.44
CA GLU A 448 -3.47 45.00 -91.07
C GLU A 448 -4.61 44.72 -90.10
N THR A 449 -5.85 45.14 -90.42
CA THR A 449 -7.05 44.79 -89.67
C THR A 449 -7.25 43.26 -89.64
N ALA A 450 -7.13 42.55 -90.75
CA ALA A 450 -7.21 41.07 -90.78
C ALA A 450 -6.14 40.40 -89.92
N ALA A 451 -4.91 40.91 -89.96
CA ALA A 451 -3.81 40.39 -89.15
C ALA A 451 -4.05 40.65 -87.64
N ALA A 452 -4.59 41.83 -87.31
CA ALA A 452 -4.94 42.18 -85.95
C ALA A 452 -6.12 41.31 -85.40
N THR A 453 -7.15 41.13 -86.22
CA THR A 453 -8.29 40.24 -85.85
C THR A 453 -7.87 38.79 -85.67
N GLN A 454 -6.95 38.27 -86.47
CA GLN A 454 -6.39 36.91 -86.28
C GLN A 454 -5.65 36.80 -84.92
N LYS A 455 -4.86 37.78 -84.53
CA LYS A 455 -4.20 37.79 -83.23
C LYS A 455 -5.22 37.76 -82.08
N VAL A 456 -6.31 38.53 -82.19
CA VAL A 456 -7.36 38.54 -81.17
C VAL A 456 -8.09 37.19 -81.17
N ALA A 457 -8.35 36.56 -82.32
CA ALA A 457 -8.96 35.26 -82.41
C ALA A 457 -8.12 34.17 -81.67
N ASP A 458 -6.78 34.23 -81.91
CA ASP A 458 -5.85 33.31 -81.21
C ASP A 458 -5.82 33.54 -79.70
N GLN A 459 -5.93 34.80 -79.23
CA GLN A 459 -6.04 35.14 -77.82
C GLN A 459 -7.34 34.63 -77.18
N ILE A 460 -8.47 34.79 -77.89
CA ILE A 460 -9.79 34.26 -77.45
C ILE A 460 -9.76 32.73 -77.35
N ALA A 461 -9.16 32.03 -78.33
CA ALA A 461 -8.98 30.60 -78.25
C ALA A 461 -8.14 30.20 -77.02
N GLY A 462 -7.05 30.92 -76.74
CA GLY A 462 -6.25 30.72 -75.53
C GLY A 462 -7.02 30.94 -74.23
N ILE A 463 -7.91 31.96 -74.20
CA ILE A 463 -8.78 32.18 -73.01
C ILE A 463 -9.79 31.02 -72.84
N GLN A 464 -10.40 30.53 -73.91
CA GLN A 464 -11.33 29.38 -73.90
C GLN A 464 -10.64 28.10 -73.45
N ASP A 465 -9.41 27.86 -73.88
CA ASP A 465 -8.62 26.71 -73.45
C ASP A 465 -8.27 26.80 -71.96
N SER A 466 -7.85 27.95 -71.49
CA SER A 466 -7.61 28.21 -70.06
C SER A 466 -8.87 28.04 -69.21
N ALA A 467 -10.01 28.52 -69.68
CA ALA A 467 -11.30 28.37 -69.03
C ALA A 467 -11.71 26.88 -68.91
N ARG A 468 -11.50 26.09 -69.93
CA ARG A 468 -11.71 24.63 -69.90
C ARG A 468 -10.79 23.92 -68.89
N SER A 469 -9.52 24.29 -68.86
CA SER A 469 -8.57 23.74 -67.90
C SER A 469 -8.94 24.06 -66.45
N VAL A 470 -9.35 25.30 -66.17
CA VAL A 470 -9.84 25.73 -64.86
C VAL A 470 -11.12 24.99 -64.48
N SER A 471 -12.07 24.83 -65.37
CA SER A 471 -13.29 24.07 -65.12
C SER A 471 -13.01 22.63 -64.74
N ALA A 472 -12.07 21.99 -65.48
CA ALA A 472 -11.66 20.59 -65.13
C ALA A 472 -11.00 20.55 -63.73
N GLY A 473 -10.17 21.54 -63.36
CA GLY A 473 -9.57 21.67 -62.02
C GLY A 473 -10.58 21.83 -60.92
N ILE A 474 -11.64 22.67 -61.15
CA ILE A 474 -12.73 22.83 -60.21
C ILE A 474 -13.49 21.53 -60.01
N HIS A 475 -13.77 20.78 -61.04
CA HIS A 475 -14.47 19.52 -60.98
C HIS A 475 -13.68 18.50 -60.15
N THR A 476 -12.37 18.33 -60.42
CA THR A 476 -11.51 17.46 -59.64
C THR A 476 -11.43 17.88 -58.17
N THR A 477 -11.40 19.20 -57.86
CA THR A 477 -11.43 19.72 -56.51
C THR A 477 -12.71 19.34 -55.80
N SER A 478 -13.88 19.51 -56.48
CA SER A 478 -15.17 19.15 -55.94
C SER A 478 -15.30 17.63 -55.63
N GLU A 479 -14.75 16.77 -56.48
CA GLU A 479 -14.69 15.33 -56.23
C GLU A 479 -13.87 15.03 -54.97
N THR A 480 -12.71 15.67 -54.84
CA THR A 480 -11.83 15.50 -53.64
C THR A 480 -12.55 15.93 -52.40
N ILE A 481 -13.30 17.04 -52.39
CA ILE A 481 -14.06 17.50 -51.25
C ILE A 481 -15.20 16.51 -50.92
N GLY A 482 -15.86 15.92 -51.94
CA GLY A 482 -16.85 14.87 -51.71
C GLY A 482 -16.26 13.62 -51.04
N GLN A 483 -15.00 13.26 -51.31
CA GLN A 483 -14.33 12.20 -50.60
C GLN A 483 -14.06 12.54 -49.14
N MET A 484 -13.80 13.82 -48.81
CA MET A 484 -13.64 14.27 -47.43
C MET A 484 -14.91 14.05 -46.58
N ASP A 485 -16.08 14.20 -47.13
CA ASP A 485 -17.36 13.93 -46.44
C ASP A 485 -17.47 12.47 -45.99
N ALA A 486 -17.06 11.53 -46.86
CA ALA A 486 -16.99 10.11 -46.50
C ALA A 486 -15.99 9.83 -45.38
N VAL A 487 -14.84 10.53 -45.35
CA VAL A 487 -13.88 10.43 -44.28
C VAL A 487 -14.41 10.99 -42.96
N GLN A 488 -15.09 12.14 -43.00
CA GLN A 488 -15.73 12.76 -41.86
C GLN A 488 -16.78 11.83 -41.22
N SER A 489 -17.64 11.20 -42.04
CA SER A 489 -18.62 10.21 -41.56
C SER A 489 -17.96 9.03 -40.83
N ARG A 490 -16.82 8.56 -41.32
CA ARG A 490 -16.06 7.47 -40.68
C ARG A 490 -15.42 7.93 -39.35
N ILE A 491 -14.89 9.15 -39.29
CA ILE A 491 -14.33 9.73 -38.06
C ILE A 491 -15.44 9.83 -37.01
N THR A 492 -16.61 10.32 -37.35
CA THR A 492 -17.76 10.43 -36.44
C THR A 492 -18.15 9.07 -35.86
N ALA A 493 -18.23 8.01 -36.69
CA ALA A 493 -18.55 6.66 -36.21
C ALA A 493 -17.48 6.14 -35.25
N ILE A 494 -16.20 6.36 -35.55
CA ILE A 494 -15.09 5.95 -34.65
C ILE A 494 -15.16 6.69 -33.31
N LEU A 495 -15.47 7.99 -33.31
CA LEU A 495 -15.60 8.78 -32.08
C LEU A 495 -16.83 8.36 -31.24
N GLU A 496 -17.88 7.88 -31.84
CA GLU A 496 -19.05 7.30 -31.16
C GLU A 496 -18.67 5.98 -30.48
N ASP A 497 -17.97 5.08 -31.17
CA ASP A 497 -17.49 3.83 -30.62
C ASP A 497 -16.51 4.06 -29.44
N GLN A 498 -15.58 5.00 -29.59
CA GLN A 498 -14.63 5.35 -28.53
C GLN A 498 -15.32 5.96 -27.31
N ALA A 499 -16.35 6.81 -27.51
CA ALA A 499 -17.13 7.37 -26.40
C ALA A 499 -17.87 6.26 -25.64
N HIS A 500 -18.44 5.31 -26.34
CA HIS A 500 -19.11 4.16 -25.72
C HIS A 500 -18.12 3.31 -24.90
N LEU A 501 -16.94 3.01 -25.44
CA LEU A 501 -15.89 2.28 -24.73
C LEU A 501 -15.40 3.04 -23.48
N ALA A 502 -15.22 4.37 -23.56
CA ALA A 502 -14.82 5.19 -22.43
C ALA A 502 -15.90 5.22 -21.33
N GLN A 503 -17.18 5.20 -21.68
CA GLN A 503 -18.28 5.08 -20.71
C GLN A 503 -18.28 3.73 -20.00
N LEU A 504 -18.08 2.63 -20.70
CA LEU A 504 -17.97 1.29 -20.10
C LEU A 504 -16.79 1.15 -19.13
N LEU A 505 -15.71 1.91 -19.33
CA LEU A 505 -14.57 1.95 -18.42
C LEU A 505 -14.87 2.75 -17.14
N ASN A 506 -15.79 3.72 -17.20
CA ASN A 506 -16.19 4.54 -16.04
C ASN A 506 -17.30 3.88 -15.19
N GLU A 507 -18.05 2.91 -15.72
CA GLU A 507 -19.14 2.21 -15.03
C GLU A 507 -18.67 0.96 -14.25
N ARG A 508 -17.38 0.61 -14.31
CA ARG A 508 -16.74 -0.49 -13.54
C ARG A 508 -15.98 0.02 -12.35
#